data_b9b94ad6e4c4fae3ed91fefdc5e0ed00
#
_entry.id   b9b94ad6e4c4fae3ed91fefdc5e0ed00
#
_cell.length_a   1.000
_cell.length_b   1.000
_cell.length_c   1.000
_cell.angle_alpha   90.00
_cell.angle_beta   90.00
_cell.angle_gamma   90.00
#
_symmetry.space_group_name_H-M   'P 1'
#
loop_
_entity.id
_entity.type
_entity.pdbx_description
1 polymer ?
#
loop_
_entity_poly.entity_id
_entity_poly.type
_entity_poly.pdbx_seq_one_letter_code
_entity_poly.pdbx_strand_id
1 'polypeptide(L)'
;MPRPRARRVGHKGADHITPGNTPASFDAALAHGVDMIEFDVLSERMDGTGELYLAHDYGALRAGTAPTLEEGLAHLAGETFADVELDVDLKLQGYELRVLDALRRHGLLDRVLVSTMEVPSLELLRATEPALRLGWSVPRLRRDPMATWWKRPAALAWGLAYRTALPRYAAKEISDGRVDALMANWRLVTPGLVRHIHAAGGELYAWTVDDAAAIARLEAMGVDGVISNDPRLFGP
;
A
#
# COMPACT_ATOMS: atom_id res chain seq x y z
N MET A 1 -25.16 4.43 -11.64
CA MET A 1 -24.31 3.46 -12.35
C MET A 1 -23.79 2.44 -11.36
N PRO A 2 -23.66 1.15 -11.70
CA PRO A 2 -22.96 0.19 -10.84
C PRO A 2 -21.55 0.70 -10.64
N ARG A 3 -21.02 0.58 -9.40
CA ARG A 3 -19.62 0.91 -9.12
C ARG A 3 -18.72 -0.03 -9.90
N PRO A 4 -17.55 0.45 -10.39
CA PRO A 4 -16.53 -0.44 -10.91
C PRO A 4 -16.14 -1.45 -9.81
N ARG A 5 -15.71 -2.65 -10.19
CA ARG A 5 -15.18 -3.61 -9.22
C ARG A 5 -13.96 -3.03 -8.50
N ALA A 6 -13.72 -3.51 -7.28
CA ALA A 6 -12.50 -3.15 -6.56
C ALA A 6 -11.26 -3.60 -7.35
N ARG A 7 -10.20 -2.78 -7.33
CA ARG A 7 -8.89 -3.17 -7.89
C ARG A 7 -8.34 -4.37 -7.14
N ARG A 8 -7.85 -5.34 -7.89
CA ARG A 8 -7.12 -6.50 -7.39
C ARG A 8 -5.67 -6.09 -7.24
N VAL A 9 -5.17 -6.01 -6.01
CA VAL A 9 -3.81 -5.54 -5.74
C VAL A 9 -2.96 -6.70 -5.23
N GLY A 10 -1.89 -7.01 -5.95
CA GLY A 10 -0.92 -8.01 -5.52
C GLY A 10 0.05 -7.45 -4.50
N HIS A 11 0.01 -7.95 -3.24
CA HIS A 11 0.90 -7.53 -2.16
C HIS A 11 2.30 -8.07 -2.38
N LYS A 12 3.29 -7.19 -2.49
CA LYS A 12 4.66 -7.52 -2.90
C LYS A 12 4.69 -8.32 -4.21
N GLY A 13 3.74 -8.09 -5.08
CA GLY A 13 3.41 -8.93 -6.20
C GLY A 13 2.49 -10.08 -5.82
N ALA A 14 3.01 -11.29 -5.63
CA ALA A 14 2.26 -12.50 -5.26
C ALA A 14 3.02 -13.30 -4.21
N ASP A 15 3.16 -12.76 -3.00
CA ASP A 15 4.06 -13.26 -1.93
C ASP A 15 3.74 -14.70 -1.46
N HIS A 16 2.49 -15.16 -1.66
CA HIS A 16 2.10 -16.56 -1.37
C HIS A 16 2.31 -17.53 -2.55
N ILE A 17 2.78 -17.04 -3.69
CA ILE A 17 3.09 -17.87 -4.87
C ILE A 17 4.59 -17.99 -5.06
N THR A 18 5.30 -16.88 -4.93
CA THR A 18 6.77 -16.80 -5.03
C THR A 18 7.26 -15.66 -4.12
N PRO A 19 8.54 -15.67 -3.67
CA PRO A 19 9.04 -14.65 -2.74
C PRO A 19 8.71 -13.24 -3.19
N GLY A 20 8.03 -12.48 -2.33
CA GLY A 20 7.55 -11.13 -2.61
C GLY A 20 8.67 -10.11 -2.84
N ASN A 21 8.31 -8.93 -3.36
CA ASN A 21 9.25 -7.87 -3.72
C ASN A 21 10.33 -8.29 -4.73
N THR A 22 9.97 -9.19 -5.66
CA THR A 22 10.88 -9.68 -6.69
C THR A 22 10.23 -9.60 -8.08
N PRO A 23 11.00 -9.49 -9.18
CA PRO A 23 10.48 -9.58 -10.53
C PRO A 23 9.60 -10.83 -10.75
N ALA A 24 10.01 -11.97 -10.21
CA ALA A 24 9.23 -13.21 -10.34
C ALA A 24 7.87 -13.13 -9.63
N SER A 25 7.76 -12.40 -8.51
CA SER A 25 6.46 -12.21 -7.84
C SER A 25 5.57 -11.22 -8.61
N PHE A 26 6.14 -10.24 -9.29
CA PHE A 26 5.41 -9.31 -10.16
C PHE A 26 4.85 -10.03 -11.38
N ASP A 27 5.66 -10.87 -12.02
CA ASP A 27 5.21 -11.73 -13.15
C ASP A 27 4.09 -12.68 -12.72
N ALA A 28 4.22 -13.28 -11.53
CA ALA A 28 3.18 -14.16 -10.98
C ALA A 28 1.88 -13.38 -10.68
N ALA A 29 1.95 -12.17 -10.15
CA ALA A 29 0.78 -11.33 -9.92
C ALA A 29 0.09 -10.96 -11.23
N LEU A 30 0.86 -10.54 -12.24
CA LEU A 30 0.37 -10.23 -13.58
C LEU A 30 -0.33 -11.43 -14.22
N ALA A 31 0.26 -12.63 -14.12
CA ALA A 31 -0.32 -13.87 -14.65
C ALA A 31 -1.69 -14.22 -14.01
N HIS A 32 -1.98 -13.71 -12.82
CA HIS A 32 -3.26 -13.85 -12.13
C HIS A 32 -4.20 -12.65 -12.31
N GLY A 33 -3.89 -11.72 -13.19
CA GLY A 33 -4.79 -10.65 -13.62
C GLY A 33 -5.04 -9.59 -12.54
N VAL A 34 -3.99 -9.20 -11.79
CA VAL A 34 -4.07 -8.05 -10.89
C VAL A 34 -4.15 -6.74 -11.67
N ASP A 35 -4.83 -5.75 -11.11
CA ASP A 35 -4.95 -4.41 -11.69
C ASP A 35 -3.80 -3.50 -11.20
N MET A 36 -3.23 -3.83 -10.04
CA MET A 36 -2.17 -3.06 -9.39
C MET A 36 -1.21 -3.99 -8.67
N ILE A 37 0.06 -3.64 -8.63
CA ILE A 37 1.10 -4.31 -7.85
C ILE A 37 1.59 -3.39 -6.76
N GLU A 38 1.50 -3.83 -5.52
CA GLU A 38 2.13 -3.18 -4.38
C GLU A 38 3.51 -3.78 -4.13
N PHE A 39 4.47 -2.93 -3.79
CA PHE A 39 5.80 -3.34 -3.35
C PHE A 39 6.44 -2.35 -2.38
N ASP A 40 7.28 -2.90 -1.51
CA ASP A 40 7.96 -2.17 -0.44
C ASP A 40 9.28 -1.58 -0.92
N VAL A 41 9.58 -0.34 -0.54
CA VAL A 41 10.90 0.28 -0.74
C VAL A 41 11.54 0.58 0.61
N LEU A 42 12.79 0.13 0.77
CA LEU A 42 13.60 0.31 1.95
C LEU A 42 15.01 0.77 1.59
N SER A 43 15.54 1.75 2.31
CA SER A 43 16.94 2.17 2.19
C SER A 43 17.88 1.19 2.90
N GLU A 44 19.08 1.02 2.39
CA GLU A 44 20.13 0.19 3.00
C GLU A 44 20.37 0.54 4.48
N ARG A 45 20.29 1.84 4.82
CA ARG A 45 20.48 2.34 6.18
C ARG A 45 19.22 2.99 6.73
N MET A 46 19.06 2.92 8.05
CA MET A 46 17.89 3.47 8.76
C MET A 46 17.77 5.00 8.68
N ASP A 47 18.81 5.69 8.27
CA ASP A 47 18.84 7.15 8.08
C ASP A 47 18.42 7.58 6.66
N GLY A 48 17.94 6.65 5.83
CA GLY A 48 17.54 6.91 4.46
C GLY A 48 18.68 6.91 3.44
N THR A 49 19.92 6.66 3.87
CA THR A 49 21.10 6.63 2.99
C THR A 49 21.42 5.23 2.47
N GLY A 50 22.39 5.14 1.56
CA GLY A 50 22.78 3.89 0.91
C GLY A 50 21.89 3.55 -0.29
N GLU A 51 21.97 2.31 -0.78
CA GLU A 51 21.17 1.83 -1.90
C GLU A 51 19.69 1.65 -1.49
N LEU A 52 18.79 1.74 -2.45
CA LEU A 52 17.35 1.47 -2.26
C LEU A 52 17.02 0.07 -2.77
N TYR A 53 16.30 -0.69 -1.96
CA TYR A 53 15.95 -2.08 -2.24
C TYR A 53 14.45 -2.31 -2.20
N LEU A 54 13.98 -3.33 -2.89
CA LEU A 54 12.65 -3.86 -2.74
C LEU A 54 12.63 -4.80 -1.53
N ALA A 55 12.33 -4.26 -0.35
CA ALA A 55 12.35 -5.02 0.89
C ALA A 55 11.37 -4.44 1.92
N HIS A 56 10.67 -5.33 2.64
CA HIS A 56 9.72 -4.93 3.68
C HIS A 56 10.43 -4.46 4.97
N ASP A 57 11.56 -5.09 5.29
CA ASP A 57 12.31 -4.83 6.52
C ASP A 57 13.79 -5.22 6.39
N TYR A 58 14.57 -4.87 7.39
CA TYR A 58 16.01 -5.20 7.42
C TYR A 58 16.30 -6.69 7.59
N GLY A 59 15.33 -7.51 7.96
CA GLY A 59 15.45 -8.98 7.96
C GLY A 59 15.52 -9.50 6.53
N ALA A 60 14.57 -9.07 5.70
CA ALA A 60 14.53 -9.40 4.28
C ALA A 60 15.79 -8.87 3.55
N LEU A 61 16.21 -7.64 3.84
CA LEU A 61 17.41 -7.06 3.25
C LEU A 61 18.68 -7.86 3.59
N ARG A 62 18.83 -8.29 4.86
CA ARG A 62 19.99 -9.11 5.29
C ARG A 62 20.01 -10.53 4.68
N ALA A 63 18.90 -11.02 4.17
CA ALA A 63 18.87 -12.28 3.42
C ALA A 63 19.68 -12.21 2.12
N GLY A 64 19.97 -10.99 1.62
CA GLY A 64 20.88 -10.75 0.50
C GLY A 64 20.31 -11.09 -0.88
N THR A 65 19.00 -11.27 -0.98
CA THR A 65 18.31 -11.60 -2.24
C THR A 65 17.35 -10.51 -2.72
N ALA A 66 17.26 -9.39 -1.98
CA ALA A 66 16.39 -8.28 -2.33
C ALA A 66 16.91 -7.55 -3.58
N PRO A 67 16.12 -7.39 -4.64
CA PRO A 67 16.49 -6.57 -5.78
C PRO A 67 16.65 -5.10 -5.37
N THR A 68 17.45 -4.35 -6.10
CA THR A 68 17.48 -2.90 -5.98
C THR A 68 16.20 -2.28 -6.50
N LEU A 69 15.89 -1.06 -6.08
CA LEU A 69 14.76 -0.30 -6.63
C LEU A 69 14.88 -0.15 -8.15
N GLU A 70 16.08 0.15 -8.65
CA GLU A 70 16.33 0.32 -10.09
C GLU A 70 16.04 -0.96 -10.88
N GLU A 71 16.44 -2.13 -10.38
CA GLU A 71 16.14 -3.42 -11.02
C GLU A 71 14.63 -3.69 -11.06
N GLY A 72 13.93 -3.43 -9.95
CA GLY A 72 12.49 -3.59 -9.86
C GLY A 72 11.72 -2.65 -10.79
N LEU A 73 12.09 -1.35 -10.81
CA LEU A 73 11.44 -0.37 -11.68
C LEU A 73 11.72 -0.63 -13.16
N ALA A 74 12.94 -1.04 -13.51
CA ALA A 74 13.27 -1.43 -14.89
C ALA A 74 12.40 -2.59 -15.37
N HIS A 75 12.15 -3.59 -14.52
CA HIS A 75 11.25 -4.71 -14.83
C HIS A 75 9.79 -4.24 -15.01
N LEU A 76 9.28 -3.45 -14.07
CA LEU A 76 7.90 -2.92 -14.08
C LEU A 76 7.64 -1.88 -15.20
N ALA A 77 8.69 -1.25 -15.74
CA ALA A 77 8.60 -0.37 -16.91
C ALA A 77 8.44 -1.13 -18.25
N GLY A 78 8.55 -2.46 -18.24
CA GLY A 78 8.35 -3.30 -19.43
C GLY A 78 6.92 -3.22 -19.98
N GLU A 79 6.77 -3.42 -21.30
CA GLU A 79 5.48 -3.34 -22.00
C GLU A 79 4.39 -4.25 -21.40
N THR A 80 4.78 -5.43 -20.87
CA THR A 80 3.86 -6.38 -20.25
C THR A 80 3.14 -5.82 -19.03
N PHE A 81 3.70 -4.80 -18.37
CA PHE A 81 3.12 -4.13 -17.20
C PHE A 81 2.49 -2.77 -17.53
N ALA A 82 2.36 -2.40 -18.81
CA ALA A 82 1.92 -1.05 -19.21
C ALA A 82 0.56 -0.65 -18.63
N ASP A 83 -0.37 -1.60 -18.51
CA ASP A 83 -1.73 -1.39 -17.99
C ASP A 83 -1.87 -1.66 -16.48
N VAL A 84 -0.77 -1.99 -15.78
CA VAL A 84 -0.78 -2.30 -14.34
C VAL A 84 -0.41 -1.06 -13.54
N GLU A 85 -1.27 -0.64 -12.62
CA GLU A 85 -0.95 0.42 -11.65
C GLU A 85 0.08 -0.09 -10.61
N LEU A 86 0.78 0.82 -9.96
CA LEU A 86 1.78 0.52 -8.95
C LEU A 86 1.43 1.22 -7.62
N ASP A 87 1.58 0.50 -6.51
CA ASP A 87 1.59 1.08 -5.16
C ASP A 87 2.99 0.91 -4.56
N VAL A 88 3.68 2.01 -4.35
CA VAL A 88 5.05 2.05 -3.83
C VAL A 88 5.01 2.41 -2.36
N ASP A 89 5.13 1.40 -1.47
CA ASP A 89 5.08 1.61 -0.02
C ASP A 89 6.45 1.97 0.56
N LEU A 90 6.60 3.21 1.04
CA LEU A 90 7.82 3.71 1.68
C LEU A 90 7.84 3.31 3.16
N LYS A 91 8.84 2.50 3.54
CA LYS A 91 8.94 1.96 4.92
C LYS A 91 9.55 2.93 5.92
N LEU A 92 10.37 3.89 5.48
CA LEU A 92 11.04 4.88 6.30
C LEU A 92 11.04 6.25 5.64
N GLN A 93 11.47 7.25 6.39
CA GLN A 93 11.70 8.61 5.90
C GLN A 93 13.14 8.79 5.38
N GLY A 94 13.36 9.85 4.57
CA GLY A 94 14.68 10.33 4.19
C GLY A 94 15.15 9.93 2.80
N TYR A 95 14.34 9.17 2.03
CA TYR A 95 14.69 8.78 0.66
C TYR A 95 13.55 9.01 -0.36
N GLU A 96 12.51 9.73 0.04
CA GLU A 96 11.30 9.97 -0.74
C GLU A 96 11.62 10.56 -2.12
N LEU A 97 12.49 11.60 -2.15
CA LEU A 97 12.84 12.28 -3.39
C LEU A 97 13.68 11.39 -4.32
N ARG A 98 14.47 10.47 -3.75
CA ARG A 98 15.23 9.51 -4.54
C ARG A 98 14.32 8.49 -5.23
N VAL A 99 13.27 8.04 -4.53
CA VAL A 99 12.23 7.18 -5.11
C VAL A 99 11.46 7.94 -6.20
N LEU A 100 11.06 9.17 -5.92
CA LEU A 100 10.37 10.03 -6.90
C LEU A 100 11.21 10.22 -8.17
N ASP A 101 12.49 10.49 -8.04
CA ASP A 101 13.40 10.65 -9.17
C ASP A 101 13.61 9.33 -9.95
N ALA A 102 13.66 8.18 -9.27
CA ALA A 102 13.71 6.88 -9.92
C ALA A 102 12.43 6.62 -10.73
N LEU A 103 11.25 6.87 -10.15
CA LEU A 103 9.97 6.74 -10.85
C LEU A 103 9.88 7.63 -12.09
N ARG A 104 10.40 8.85 -12.03
CA ARG A 104 10.48 9.76 -13.18
C ARG A 104 11.38 9.22 -14.28
N ARG A 105 12.59 8.74 -13.93
CA ARG A 105 13.54 8.17 -14.91
C ARG A 105 12.97 6.97 -15.65
N HIS A 106 12.16 6.16 -14.98
CA HIS A 106 11.51 4.99 -15.57
C HIS A 106 10.16 5.30 -16.25
N GLY A 107 9.69 6.57 -16.23
CA GLY A 107 8.42 6.96 -16.85
C GLY A 107 7.17 6.37 -16.20
N LEU A 108 7.19 6.16 -14.88
CA LEU A 108 6.14 5.44 -14.15
C LEU A 108 5.17 6.34 -13.37
N LEU A 109 5.41 7.67 -13.32
CA LEU A 109 4.64 8.58 -12.46
C LEU A 109 3.13 8.58 -12.73
N ASP A 110 2.72 8.41 -13.98
CA ASP A 110 1.31 8.51 -14.38
C ASP A 110 0.44 7.35 -13.88
N ARG A 111 1.07 6.23 -13.46
CA ARG A 111 0.37 5.03 -12.98
C ARG A 111 0.80 4.57 -11.59
N VAL A 112 1.41 5.47 -10.83
CA VAL A 112 1.88 5.22 -9.47
C VAL A 112 0.98 5.88 -8.44
N LEU A 113 0.77 5.17 -7.34
CA LEU A 113 0.38 5.67 -6.04
C LEU A 113 1.57 5.44 -5.10
N VAL A 114 2.00 6.44 -4.35
CA VAL A 114 3.02 6.25 -3.31
C VAL A 114 2.34 6.22 -1.95
N SER A 115 2.50 5.12 -1.23
CA SER A 115 1.91 4.94 0.09
C SER A 115 2.96 4.90 1.19
N THR A 116 2.58 5.28 2.39
CA THR A 116 3.41 5.18 3.59
C THR A 116 2.62 5.40 4.87
N MET A 117 3.13 4.92 6.00
CA MET A 117 2.64 5.26 7.35
C MET A 117 3.25 6.57 7.88
N GLU A 118 4.24 7.13 7.21
CA GLU A 118 5.02 8.29 7.64
C GLU A 118 4.42 9.59 7.08
N VAL A 119 3.62 10.30 7.89
CA VAL A 119 2.95 11.55 7.48
C VAL A 119 3.93 12.61 6.94
N PRO A 120 5.13 12.83 7.54
CA PRO A 120 6.09 13.79 6.98
C PRO A 120 6.55 13.46 5.55
N SER A 121 6.61 12.17 5.19
CA SER A 121 6.93 11.75 3.82
C SER A 121 5.83 12.13 2.84
N LEU A 122 4.56 11.99 3.23
CA LEU A 122 3.41 12.42 2.42
C LEU A 122 3.41 13.93 2.21
N GLU A 123 3.68 14.71 3.28
CA GLU A 123 3.77 16.16 3.20
C GLU A 123 4.90 16.61 2.26
N LEU A 124 6.07 15.99 2.35
CA LEU A 124 7.21 16.27 1.48
C LEU A 124 6.89 15.95 0.00
N LEU A 125 6.32 14.78 -0.25
CA LEU A 125 5.97 14.34 -1.60
C LEU A 125 4.88 15.24 -2.21
N ARG A 126 3.84 15.60 -1.46
CA ARG A 126 2.78 16.52 -1.91
C ARG A 126 3.32 17.89 -2.26
N ALA A 127 4.26 18.41 -1.47
CA ALA A 127 4.90 19.69 -1.73
C ALA A 127 5.81 19.66 -2.97
N THR A 128 6.45 18.51 -3.26
CA THR A 128 7.42 18.36 -4.35
C THR A 128 6.76 18.00 -5.68
N GLU A 129 5.75 17.12 -5.66
CA GLU A 129 5.02 16.62 -6.83
C GLU A 129 3.51 16.65 -6.54
N PRO A 130 2.86 17.80 -6.73
CA PRO A 130 1.44 17.95 -6.37
C PRO A 130 0.47 17.02 -7.11
N ALA A 131 0.86 16.52 -8.29
CA ALA A 131 0.05 15.61 -9.09
C ALA A 131 0.20 14.14 -8.71
N LEU A 132 1.21 13.79 -7.89
CA LEU A 132 1.45 12.42 -7.47
C LEU A 132 0.29 11.91 -6.60
N ARG A 133 -0.23 10.73 -6.91
CA ARG A 133 -1.22 10.07 -6.04
C ARG A 133 -0.55 9.58 -4.77
N LEU A 134 -1.11 9.95 -3.62
CA LEU A 134 -0.56 9.62 -2.29
C LEU A 134 -1.56 8.80 -1.48
N GLY A 135 -1.08 7.71 -0.88
CA GLY A 135 -1.81 6.82 0.00
C GLY A 135 -1.32 6.91 1.45
N TRP A 136 -2.25 7.16 2.37
CA TRP A 136 -1.90 7.11 3.79
C TRP A 136 -2.20 5.75 4.39
N SER A 137 -1.16 5.01 4.81
CA SER A 137 -1.26 3.66 5.36
C SER A 137 -1.55 3.69 6.87
N VAL A 138 -2.59 2.97 7.30
CA VAL A 138 -3.06 2.93 8.69
C VAL A 138 -3.43 1.51 9.15
N PRO A 139 -3.24 1.19 10.45
CA PRO A 139 -2.68 2.02 11.52
C PRO A 139 -1.14 1.97 11.52
N ARG A 140 -0.51 3.05 11.98
CA ARG A 140 0.93 3.04 12.24
C ARG A 140 1.22 2.31 13.55
N LEU A 141 1.49 1.02 13.44
CA LEU A 141 1.84 0.18 14.59
C LEU A 141 3.27 -0.33 14.45
N ARG A 142 4.15 0.09 15.35
CA ARG A 142 5.55 -0.41 15.41
C ARG A 142 5.67 -1.79 16.03
N ARG A 143 4.66 -2.24 16.78
CA ARG A 143 4.57 -3.55 17.46
C ARG A 143 3.11 -3.97 17.52
N ASP A 144 2.86 -5.28 17.48
CA ASP A 144 1.51 -5.82 17.70
C ASP A 144 1.06 -5.52 19.15
N PRO A 145 0.05 -4.64 19.36
CA PRO A 145 -0.43 -4.34 20.70
C PRO A 145 -1.15 -5.51 21.36
N MET A 146 -1.55 -6.54 20.58
CA MET A 146 -2.20 -7.75 21.06
C MET A 146 -1.22 -8.85 21.50
N ALA A 147 0.08 -8.70 21.20
CA ALA A 147 1.10 -9.66 21.55
C ALA A 147 1.24 -9.89 23.06
N THR A 148 0.85 -8.90 23.87
CA THR A 148 0.99 -8.92 25.33
C THR A 148 -0.38 -9.03 26.00
N TRP A 149 -0.69 -10.18 26.60
CA TRP A 149 -2.03 -10.52 27.09
C TRP A 149 -2.65 -9.50 28.08
N TRP A 150 -1.86 -8.90 28.97
CA TRP A 150 -2.38 -7.89 29.95
C TRP A 150 -2.65 -6.52 29.28
N LYS A 151 -2.11 -6.26 28.10
CA LYS A 151 -2.37 -5.03 27.33
C LYS A 151 -3.58 -5.15 26.43
N ARG A 152 -4.10 -6.35 26.21
CA ARG A 152 -5.23 -6.61 25.28
C ARG A 152 -6.48 -5.75 25.56
N PRO A 153 -6.96 -5.58 26.83
CA PRO A 153 -8.13 -4.73 27.06
C PRO A 153 -7.90 -3.27 26.64
N ALA A 154 -6.73 -2.72 26.96
CA ALA A 154 -6.38 -1.36 26.56
C ALA A 154 -6.19 -1.24 25.05
N ALA A 155 -5.59 -2.25 24.41
CA ALA A 155 -5.43 -2.31 22.96
C ALA A 155 -6.78 -2.41 22.23
N LEU A 156 -7.73 -3.16 22.77
CA LEU A 156 -9.10 -3.25 22.22
C LEU A 156 -9.85 -1.91 22.37
N ALA A 157 -9.77 -1.28 23.54
CA ALA A 157 -10.39 0.03 23.78
C ALA A 157 -9.80 1.10 22.84
N TRP A 158 -8.46 1.13 22.70
CA TRP A 158 -7.77 2.00 21.75
C TRP A 158 -8.21 1.73 20.32
N GLY A 159 -8.25 0.45 19.90
CA GLY A 159 -8.68 0.06 18.57
C GLY A 159 -10.11 0.50 18.26
N LEU A 160 -11.01 0.39 19.22
CA LEU A 160 -12.39 0.87 19.08
C LEU A 160 -12.46 2.39 18.95
N ALA A 161 -11.74 3.14 19.81
CA ALA A 161 -11.67 4.59 19.74
C ALA A 161 -11.05 5.05 18.41
N TYR A 162 -9.95 4.42 17.98
CA TYR A 162 -9.30 4.68 16.70
C TYR A 162 -10.27 4.43 15.53
N ARG A 163 -10.96 3.29 15.52
CA ARG A 163 -11.94 2.94 14.47
C ARG A 163 -13.11 3.92 14.42
N THR A 164 -13.45 4.54 15.53
CA THR A 164 -14.53 5.56 15.61
C THR A 164 -14.07 6.92 15.10
N ALA A 165 -12.82 7.31 15.37
CA ALA A 165 -12.27 8.62 14.99
C ALA A 165 -11.76 8.65 13.55
N LEU A 166 -11.19 7.52 13.07
CA LEU A 166 -10.53 7.39 11.77
C LEU A 166 -11.36 7.93 10.60
N PRO A 167 -12.70 7.65 10.47
CA PRO A 167 -13.46 8.09 9.30
C PRO A 167 -13.44 9.61 9.10
N ARG A 168 -13.60 10.37 10.18
CA ARG A 168 -13.60 11.85 10.10
C ARG A 168 -12.22 12.41 9.86
N TYR A 169 -11.21 11.82 10.51
CA TYR A 169 -9.84 12.28 10.38
C TYR A 169 -9.30 12.00 8.97
N ALA A 170 -9.46 10.78 8.47
CA ALA A 170 -9.00 10.43 7.13
C ALA A 170 -9.75 11.20 6.03
N ALA A 171 -11.08 11.38 6.17
CA ALA A 171 -11.84 12.21 5.24
C ALA A 171 -11.34 13.66 5.21
N LYS A 172 -10.92 14.21 6.36
CA LYS A 172 -10.33 15.55 6.42
C LYS A 172 -8.99 15.60 5.68
N GLU A 173 -8.08 14.65 5.87
CA GLU A 173 -6.79 14.60 5.18
C GLU A 173 -6.96 14.56 3.64
N ILE A 174 -7.98 13.82 3.19
CA ILE A 174 -8.34 13.73 1.76
C ILE A 174 -8.96 15.05 1.26
N SER A 175 -9.96 15.60 1.95
CA SER A 175 -10.61 16.84 1.52
C SER A 175 -9.68 18.05 1.55
N ASP A 176 -8.66 18.03 2.41
CA ASP A 176 -7.60 19.04 2.45
C ASP A 176 -6.56 18.84 1.29
N GLY A 177 -6.67 17.79 0.48
CA GLY A 177 -5.77 17.47 -0.62
C GLY A 177 -4.39 16.95 -0.19
N ARG A 178 -4.24 16.52 1.07
CA ARG A 178 -2.95 16.02 1.58
C ARG A 178 -2.66 14.62 1.09
N VAL A 179 -3.68 13.79 0.94
CA VAL A 179 -3.61 12.43 0.40
C VAL A 179 -4.82 12.17 -0.50
N ASP A 180 -4.71 11.20 -1.39
CA ASP A 180 -5.75 10.81 -2.35
C ASP A 180 -6.44 9.51 -1.95
N ALA A 181 -5.73 8.66 -1.20
CA ALA A 181 -6.21 7.35 -0.79
C ALA A 181 -5.91 7.05 0.69
N LEU A 182 -6.77 6.25 1.30
CA LEU A 182 -6.54 5.61 2.59
C LEU A 182 -6.21 4.13 2.39
N MET A 183 -5.01 3.71 2.79
CA MET A 183 -4.56 2.32 2.79
C MET A 183 -4.80 1.75 4.19
N ALA A 184 -5.93 1.08 4.42
CA ALA A 184 -6.36 0.67 5.76
C ALA A 184 -6.20 -0.82 6.02
N ASN A 185 -5.71 -1.19 7.21
CA ASN A 185 -5.85 -2.57 7.65
C ASN A 185 -7.33 -2.99 7.56
N TRP A 186 -7.61 -4.11 6.91
CA TRP A 186 -8.98 -4.55 6.60
C TRP A 186 -9.90 -4.64 7.81
N ARG A 187 -9.36 -4.90 9.02
CA ARG A 187 -10.13 -4.93 10.27
C ARG A 187 -10.67 -3.57 10.70
N LEU A 188 -10.11 -2.48 10.17
CA LEU A 188 -10.60 -1.12 10.39
C LEU A 188 -11.72 -0.74 9.43
N VAL A 189 -11.84 -1.44 8.30
CA VAL A 189 -12.81 -1.12 7.25
C VAL A 189 -14.22 -1.37 7.73
N THR A 190 -15.06 -0.36 7.56
CA THR A 190 -16.49 -0.37 7.86
C THR A 190 -17.25 0.32 6.73
N PRO A 191 -18.54 0.04 6.54
CA PRO A 191 -19.35 0.81 5.58
C PRO A 191 -19.37 2.31 5.87
N GLY A 192 -19.21 2.70 7.16
CA GLY A 192 -19.08 4.09 7.57
C GLY A 192 -17.76 4.73 7.08
N LEU A 193 -16.63 4.02 7.22
CA LEU A 193 -15.35 4.49 6.73
C LEU A 193 -15.39 4.69 5.21
N VAL A 194 -15.85 3.67 4.46
CA VAL A 194 -15.99 3.75 2.99
C VAL A 194 -16.78 5.01 2.58
N ARG A 195 -17.96 5.23 3.19
CA ARG A 195 -18.76 6.41 2.86
C ARG A 195 -18.06 7.73 3.15
N HIS A 196 -17.33 7.84 4.26
CA HIS A 196 -16.61 9.09 4.60
C HIS A 196 -15.48 9.38 3.61
N ILE A 197 -14.70 8.36 3.24
CA ILE A 197 -13.61 8.48 2.28
C ILE A 197 -14.16 8.91 0.91
N HIS A 198 -15.18 8.24 0.41
CA HIS A 198 -15.80 8.57 -0.87
C HIS A 198 -16.47 9.96 -0.87
N ALA A 199 -17.11 10.35 0.24
CA ALA A 199 -17.69 11.68 0.35
C ALA A 199 -16.64 12.81 0.34
N ALA A 200 -15.40 12.49 0.75
CA ALA A 200 -14.24 13.38 0.66
C ALA A 200 -13.56 13.37 -0.71
N GLY A 201 -13.99 12.51 -1.64
CA GLY A 201 -13.42 12.36 -2.99
C GLY A 201 -12.21 11.44 -3.07
N GLY A 202 -11.91 10.67 -2.03
CA GLY A 202 -10.77 9.76 -1.98
C GLY A 202 -11.11 8.30 -2.26
N GLU A 203 -10.06 7.48 -2.35
CA GLU A 203 -10.12 6.03 -2.53
C GLU A 203 -9.78 5.30 -1.21
N LEU A 204 -10.31 4.07 -1.04
CA LEU A 204 -10.01 3.22 0.11
C LEU A 204 -9.51 1.86 -0.34
N TYR A 205 -8.29 1.52 0.05
CA TYR A 205 -7.68 0.22 -0.15
C TYR A 205 -7.58 -0.55 1.16
N ALA A 206 -7.86 -1.86 1.12
CA ALA A 206 -7.82 -2.73 2.30
C ALA A 206 -6.64 -3.70 2.25
N TRP A 207 -5.78 -3.71 3.28
CA TRP A 207 -4.59 -4.57 3.38
C TRP A 207 -4.51 -5.32 4.72
N THR A 208 -3.82 -6.43 4.85
CA THR A 208 -3.56 -7.43 3.81
C THR A 208 -4.62 -8.50 4.01
N VAL A 209 -5.27 -8.94 2.94
CA VAL A 209 -6.47 -9.77 2.98
C VAL A 209 -6.22 -11.07 2.25
N ASP A 210 -6.00 -12.15 3.00
CA ASP A 210 -5.68 -13.47 2.46
C ASP A 210 -6.81 -14.50 2.75
N ASP A 211 -8.04 -14.02 2.60
CA ASP A 211 -9.26 -14.84 2.76
C ASP A 211 -10.32 -14.40 1.75
N ALA A 212 -10.75 -15.32 0.89
CA ALA A 212 -11.68 -15.02 -0.20
C ALA A 212 -13.04 -14.47 0.29
N ALA A 213 -13.55 -14.95 1.44
CA ALA A 213 -14.81 -14.45 1.99
C ALA A 213 -14.66 -13.02 2.54
N ALA A 214 -13.48 -12.70 3.10
CA ALA A 214 -13.16 -11.33 3.53
C ALA A 214 -13.02 -10.39 2.32
N ILE A 215 -12.37 -10.83 1.23
CA ILE A 215 -12.28 -10.09 -0.03
C ILE A 215 -13.69 -9.76 -0.54
N ALA A 216 -14.53 -10.76 -0.75
CA ALA A 216 -15.89 -10.55 -1.25
C ALA A 216 -16.73 -9.62 -0.35
N ARG A 217 -16.57 -9.71 0.97
CA ARG A 217 -17.22 -8.80 1.91
C ARG A 217 -16.75 -7.35 1.77
N LEU A 218 -15.46 -7.12 1.58
CA LEU A 218 -14.89 -5.78 1.41
C LEU A 218 -15.32 -5.17 0.07
N GLU A 219 -15.31 -5.95 -1.00
CA GLU A 219 -15.85 -5.55 -2.31
C GLU A 219 -17.33 -5.16 -2.20
N ALA A 220 -18.14 -5.96 -1.50
CA ALA A 220 -19.56 -5.65 -1.25
C ALA A 220 -19.74 -4.37 -0.40
N MET A 221 -18.77 -4.00 0.46
CA MET A 221 -18.75 -2.72 1.17
C MET A 221 -18.42 -1.54 0.25
N GLY A 222 -17.83 -1.80 -0.94
CA GLY A 222 -17.47 -0.82 -1.94
C GLY A 222 -16.10 -0.18 -1.71
N VAL A 223 -15.10 -0.93 -1.21
CA VAL A 223 -13.71 -0.49 -1.24
C VAL A 223 -13.22 -0.35 -2.67
N ASP A 224 -12.24 0.51 -2.90
CA ASP A 224 -11.70 0.78 -4.25
C ASP A 224 -10.61 -0.22 -4.64
N GLY A 225 -9.97 -0.87 -3.65
CA GLY A 225 -9.02 -1.94 -3.89
C GLY A 225 -8.84 -2.87 -2.69
N VAL A 226 -8.42 -4.10 -2.97
CA VAL A 226 -8.06 -5.10 -1.97
C VAL A 226 -6.65 -5.61 -2.25
N ILE A 227 -5.79 -5.55 -1.25
CA ILE A 227 -4.38 -5.95 -1.31
C ILE A 227 -4.23 -7.33 -0.68
N SER A 228 -3.78 -8.32 -1.46
CA SER A 228 -3.64 -9.71 -1.04
C SER A 228 -2.28 -10.29 -1.43
N ASN A 229 -1.72 -11.14 -0.56
CA ASN A 229 -0.54 -11.94 -0.87
C ASN A 229 -0.82 -13.03 -1.91
N ASP A 230 -2.08 -13.42 -2.04
CA ASP A 230 -2.50 -14.52 -2.92
C ASP A 230 -3.52 -14.03 -3.96
N PRO A 231 -3.07 -13.62 -5.15
CA PRO A 231 -3.98 -13.17 -6.21
C PRO A 231 -4.99 -14.22 -6.68
N ARG A 232 -4.78 -15.51 -6.40
CA ARG A 232 -5.72 -16.59 -6.72
C ARG A 232 -7.02 -16.51 -5.93
N LEU A 233 -7.02 -15.75 -4.83
CA LEU A 233 -8.22 -15.51 -3.99
C LEU A 233 -9.19 -14.51 -4.61
N PHE A 234 -8.75 -13.70 -5.57
CA PHE A 234 -9.64 -12.88 -6.37
C PHE A 234 -10.43 -13.81 -7.32
N GLY A 235 -11.73 -13.81 -7.22
CA GLY A 235 -12.58 -14.63 -8.09
C GLY A 235 -12.36 -14.35 -9.59
N PRO A 236 -12.91 -15.19 -10.47
CA PRO A 236 -12.79 -15.03 -11.91
C PRO A 236 -13.37 -13.72 -12.43
#